data_44a2df219e65a748e635b47dbcfe4481
#
_entry.id   44a2df219e65a748e635b47dbcfe4481
#
_cell.length_a   1.000
_cell.length_b   1.000
_cell.length_c   1.000
_cell.angle_alpha   90.00
_cell.angle_beta   90.00
_cell.angle_gamma   90.00
#
_symmetry.space_group_name_H-M   'P 1'
#
loop_
_entity.id
_entity.type
_entity.pdbx_description
1 polymer ?
#
loop_
_entity_poly.entity_id
_entity_poly.type
_entity_poly.pdbx_seq_one_letter_code
_entity_poly.pdbx_strand_id
1 'polypeptide(L)'
;MKFLVVGGGPVGLAAALALKARGVTDNITVLEAAPRAQQVFSDRNIALSAASWGFLTRLNVTVPPTERAPIADVEVSQRGAFGLLRLTADDVGATELGAATPYPSIKTALDNAIHAANIHILYGAKALRVEHVARHAVVHLESGEQLRADCVVLADGAGSDLVNDFKRLERDSGQMAVITRVSPAKPRPGVAFERFTAGGALALVPRADKEWTVIWARPRAEAGRLLQLDQATLSDEINAAFGPNMGALTITAKATSYPLVWRFVEPRASGAIVALGNAAQGLHPAAAQGLNLGLRDAQDLAELFSHAGDCNTETIAPTLAKFARKRGPDRVARIGFTGMLAYGFDRGGWLFDVPRGLGLTAVQMLPPLRRELVRHLALG
;
A
#
# COMPACT_ATOMS: atom_id res chain seq x y z
N MET A 1 -1.91 26.88 -13.24
CA MET A 1 -2.70 26.51 -12.04
C MET A 1 -1.79 26.10 -10.92
N LYS A 2 -2.17 26.39 -9.68
CA LYS A 2 -1.42 26.02 -8.48
C LYS A 2 -2.01 24.77 -7.84
N PHE A 3 -1.20 23.73 -7.69
CA PHE A 3 -1.54 22.50 -6.97
C PHE A 3 -0.80 22.44 -5.64
N LEU A 4 -1.50 22.10 -4.58
CA LEU A 4 -0.90 21.76 -3.29
C LEU A 4 -1.11 20.25 -3.04
N VAL A 5 -0.03 19.56 -2.72
CA VAL A 5 -0.08 18.15 -2.29
C VAL A 5 0.23 18.10 -0.80
N VAL A 6 -0.74 17.71 0.01
CA VAL A 6 -0.58 17.61 1.46
C VAL A 6 -0.11 16.21 1.81
N GLY A 7 1.13 16.08 2.26
CA GLY A 7 1.82 14.86 2.62
C GLY A 7 2.96 14.49 1.66
N GLY A 8 4.19 14.51 2.16
CA GLY A 8 5.41 14.12 1.47
C GLY A 8 5.73 12.62 1.53
N GLY A 9 4.72 11.78 1.73
CA GLY A 9 4.82 10.33 1.64
C GLY A 9 4.88 9.84 0.19
N PRO A 10 5.11 8.51 -0.04
CA PRO A 10 5.29 7.97 -1.39
C PRO A 10 4.14 8.28 -2.37
N VAL A 11 2.89 8.28 -1.90
CA VAL A 11 1.73 8.58 -2.75
C VAL A 11 1.69 10.04 -3.14
N GLY A 12 1.94 10.97 -2.20
CA GLY A 12 1.95 12.41 -2.47
C GLY A 12 3.07 12.81 -3.42
N LEU A 13 4.28 12.29 -3.19
CA LEU A 13 5.43 12.55 -4.07
C LEU A 13 5.20 11.98 -5.48
N ALA A 14 4.67 10.76 -5.59
CA ALA A 14 4.34 10.16 -6.88
C ALA A 14 3.23 10.93 -7.61
N ALA A 15 2.23 11.45 -6.89
CA ALA A 15 1.19 12.30 -7.47
C ALA A 15 1.76 13.61 -8.02
N ALA A 16 2.62 14.29 -7.25
CA ALA A 16 3.29 15.52 -7.69
C ALA A 16 4.15 15.28 -8.95
N LEU A 17 4.97 14.22 -8.94
CA LEU A 17 5.78 13.84 -10.10
C LEU A 17 4.91 13.52 -11.32
N ALA A 18 3.84 12.76 -11.15
CA ALA A 18 2.97 12.35 -12.23
C ALA A 18 2.23 13.53 -12.87
N LEU A 19 1.72 14.46 -12.05
CA LEU A 19 1.07 15.69 -12.52
C LEU A 19 2.04 16.53 -13.37
N LYS A 20 3.28 16.70 -12.90
CA LYS A 20 4.31 17.43 -13.63
C LYS A 20 4.74 16.72 -14.90
N ALA A 21 5.03 15.42 -14.83
CA ALA A 21 5.46 14.62 -15.97
C ALA A 21 4.40 14.56 -17.10
N ARG A 22 3.12 14.71 -16.76
CA ARG A 22 2.01 14.79 -17.71
C ARG A 22 1.72 16.21 -18.22
N GLY A 23 2.51 17.21 -17.80
CA GLY A 23 2.31 18.60 -18.23
C GLY A 23 1.04 19.26 -17.71
N VAL A 24 0.45 18.73 -16.60
CA VAL A 24 -0.77 19.29 -16.02
C VAL A 24 -0.51 20.67 -15.44
N THR A 25 0.60 20.83 -14.74
CA THR A 25 1.08 22.12 -14.21
C THR A 25 2.54 22.03 -13.72
N ASP A 26 3.28 23.14 -13.82
CA ASP A 26 4.60 23.27 -13.21
C ASP A 26 4.55 23.88 -11.80
N ASN A 27 3.41 24.46 -11.41
CA ASN A 27 3.23 25.10 -10.11
C ASN A 27 2.66 24.10 -9.09
N ILE A 28 3.53 23.21 -8.60
CA ILE A 28 3.21 22.19 -7.61
C ILE A 28 4.06 22.43 -6.37
N THR A 29 3.42 22.46 -5.20
CA THR A 29 4.11 22.50 -3.90
C THR A 29 3.63 21.32 -3.06
N VAL A 30 4.56 20.55 -2.50
CA VAL A 30 4.28 19.49 -1.54
C VAL A 30 4.43 20.06 -0.14
N LEU A 31 3.45 19.82 0.73
CA LEU A 31 3.47 20.21 2.14
C LEU A 31 3.80 18.96 2.97
N GLU A 32 4.91 19.00 3.69
CA GLU A 32 5.35 17.91 4.57
C GLU A 32 5.35 18.40 6.02
N ALA A 33 4.60 17.70 6.89
CA ALA A 33 4.43 18.09 8.29
C ALA A 33 5.74 17.97 9.09
N ALA A 34 6.53 16.94 8.81
CA ALA A 34 7.80 16.72 9.50
C ALA A 34 8.88 17.70 9.00
N PRO A 35 9.68 18.31 9.89
CA PRO A 35 10.89 19.00 9.50
C PRO A 35 11.87 18.05 8.79
N ARG A 36 12.63 18.55 7.81
CA ARG A 36 13.55 17.73 7.00
C ARG A 36 14.53 16.93 7.86
N ALA A 37 15.03 17.50 8.96
CA ALA A 37 15.98 16.86 9.86
C ALA A 37 15.33 15.80 10.78
N GLN A 38 14.00 15.75 10.89
CA GLN A 38 13.25 14.85 11.78
C GLN A 38 12.49 13.75 11.04
N GLN A 39 12.78 13.55 9.76
CA GLN A 39 12.17 12.45 9.01
C GLN A 39 12.70 11.11 9.50
N VAL A 40 11.91 10.41 10.30
CA VAL A 40 12.21 9.04 10.76
C VAL A 40 11.52 8.05 9.80
N PHE A 41 12.32 7.22 9.14
CA PHE A 41 11.80 6.19 8.27
C PHE A 41 11.70 4.86 9.00
N SER A 42 10.54 4.24 8.93
CA SER A 42 10.33 2.90 9.45
C SER A 42 11.09 1.89 8.58
N ASP A 43 11.73 0.87 9.19
CA ASP A 43 12.40 -0.23 8.47
C ASP A 43 11.40 -1.25 7.87
N ARG A 44 10.21 -0.79 7.51
CA ARG A 44 9.21 -1.61 6.84
C ARG A 44 9.68 -2.00 5.45
N ASN A 45 9.50 -3.27 5.12
CA ASN A 45 9.66 -3.78 3.76
C ASN A 45 8.32 -3.67 3.03
N ILE A 46 8.32 -3.13 1.82
CA ILE A 46 7.11 -2.84 1.06
C ILE A 46 7.15 -3.62 -0.24
N ALA A 47 6.14 -4.44 -0.51
CA ALA A 47 5.97 -5.10 -1.79
C ALA A 47 5.15 -4.22 -2.74
N LEU A 48 5.73 -3.93 -3.89
CA LEU A 48 5.09 -3.21 -4.98
C LEU A 48 4.86 -4.17 -6.16
N SER A 49 3.69 -4.06 -6.78
CA SER A 49 3.36 -4.80 -7.99
C SER A 49 4.19 -4.34 -9.19
N ALA A 50 4.30 -5.17 -10.22
CA ALA A 50 5.01 -4.82 -11.46
C ALA A 50 4.45 -3.53 -12.09
N ALA A 51 3.12 -3.34 -12.06
CA ALA A 51 2.49 -2.11 -12.52
C ALA A 51 2.95 -0.86 -11.74
N SER A 52 3.03 -0.97 -10.39
CA SER A 52 3.49 0.12 -9.53
C SER A 52 4.96 0.45 -9.79
N TRP A 53 5.82 -0.57 -9.95
CA TRP A 53 7.21 -0.36 -10.34
C TRP A 53 7.34 0.28 -11.70
N GLY A 54 6.60 -0.19 -12.70
CA GLY A 54 6.57 0.42 -14.03
C GLY A 54 6.11 1.89 -14.01
N PHE A 55 5.13 2.22 -13.18
CA PHE A 55 4.71 3.61 -12.98
C PHE A 55 5.82 4.46 -12.36
N LEU A 56 6.47 4.00 -11.29
CA LEU A 56 7.57 4.72 -10.64
C LEU A 56 8.78 4.90 -11.57
N THR A 57 9.12 3.88 -12.36
CA THR A 57 10.20 3.96 -13.37
C THR A 57 9.91 5.05 -14.41
N ARG A 58 8.66 5.16 -14.88
CA ARG A 58 8.26 6.24 -15.80
C ARG A 58 8.37 7.65 -15.18
N LEU A 59 8.39 7.74 -13.86
CA LEU A 59 8.61 8.98 -13.11
C LEU A 59 10.09 9.20 -12.75
N ASN A 60 11.02 8.41 -13.33
CA ASN A 60 12.46 8.42 -13.01
C ASN A 60 12.76 8.12 -11.53
N VAL A 61 11.90 7.38 -10.86
CA VAL A 61 12.12 6.88 -9.50
C VAL A 61 12.89 5.57 -9.58
N THR A 62 14.15 5.58 -9.18
CA THR A 62 15.06 4.44 -9.29
C THR A 62 15.55 4.01 -7.92
N VAL A 63 15.29 2.75 -7.57
CA VAL A 63 15.83 2.09 -6.38
C VAL A 63 16.99 1.17 -6.83
N PRO A 64 18.14 1.19 -6.13
CA PRO A 64 19.25 0.31 -6.47
C PRO A 64 18.82 -1.18 -6.49
N PRO A 65 19.31 -1.97 -7.47
CA PRO A 65 19.00 -3.41 -7.54
C PRO A 65 19.35 -4.17 -6.25
N THR A 66 20.39 -3.74 -5.53
CA THR A 66 20.84 -4.31 -4.25
C THR A 66 19.85 -4.08 -3.09
N GLU A 67 18.89 -3.18 -3.25
CA GLU A 67 17.85 -2.87 -2.28
C GLU A 67 16.46 -3.36 -2.72
N ARG A 68 16.41 -4.11 -3.82
CA ARG A 68 15.19 -4.61 -4.43
C ARG A 68 15.19 -6.14 -4.42
N ALA A 69 14.15 -6.75 -3.87
CA ALA A 69 13.93 -8.18 -3.88
C ALA A 69 12.81 -8.53 -4.88
N PRO A 70 13.13 -9.05 -6.07
CA PRO A 70 12.12 -9.47 -7.05
C PRO A 70 11.20 -10.55 -6.47
N ILE A 71 9.91 -10.52 -6.85
CA ILE A 71 8.90 -11.53 -6.51
C ILE A 71 8.41 -12.11 -7.84
N ALA A 72 8.86 -13.31 -8.16
CA ALA A 72 8.40 -14.06 -9.34
C ALA A 72 7.20 -14.93 -9.04
N ASP A 73 7.13 -15.45 -7.80
CA ASP A 73 6.10 -16.35 -7.35
C ASP A 73 5.43 -15.88 -6.07
N VAL A 74 4.12 -16.10 -5.96
CA VAL A 74 3.36 -15.98 -4.71
C VAL A 74 2.69 -17.31 -4.42
N GLU A 75 3.02 -17.92 -3.28
CA GLU A 75 2.40 -19.15 -2.82
C GLU A 75 1.35 -18.86 -1.74
N VAL A 76 0.10 -19.18 -2.04
CA VAL A 76 -1.04 -19.04 -1.12
C VAL A 76 -1.45 -20.41 -0.61
N SER A 77 -1.48 -20.60 0.69
CA SER A 77 -1.81 -21.87 1.34
C SER A 77 -2.58 -21.67 2.64
N GLN A 78 -3.09 -22.77 3.22
CA GLN A 78 -3.70 -22.74 4.54
C GLN A 78 -3.07 -23.79 5.47
N ARG A 79 -3.00 -23.46 6.78
CA ARG A 79 -2.48 -24.37 7.78
C ARG A 79 -3.53 -25.42 8.16
N GLY A 80 -3.11 -26.68 8.23
CA GLY A 80 -3.98 -27.80 8.68
C GLY A 80 -5.03 -28.25 7.68
N ALA A 81 -5.03 -27.73 6.45
CA ALA A 81 -5.93 -28.15 5.40
C ALA A 81 -5.24 -28.17 4.03
N PHE A 82 -5.86 -28.85 3.06
CA PHE A 82 -5.36 -28.92 1.69
C PHE A 82 -5.60 -27.62 0.92
N GLY A 83 -5.00 -27.50 -0.25
CA GLY A 83 -5.13 -26.38 -1.17
C GLY A 83 -3.87 -25.52 -1.17
N LEU A 84 -3.23 -25.49 -2.35
CA LEU A 84 -2.10 -24.62 -2.67
C LEU A 84 -2.41 -23.90 -3.97
N LEU A 85 -2.27 -22.58 -3.95
CA LEU A 85 -2.33 -21.76 -5.15
C LEU A 85 -0.96 -21.12 -5.35
N ARG A 86 -0.36 -21.34 -6.50
CA ARG A 86 0.87 -20.70 -6.93
C ARG A 86 0.58 -19.76 -8.09
N LEU A 87 0.78 -18.48 -7.85
CA LEU A 87 0.70 -17.42 -8.84
C LEU A 87 2.12 -17.11 -9.31
N THR A 88 2.37 -17.21 -10.62
CA THR A 88 3.71 -17.08 -11.18
C THR A 88 3.77 -15.95 -12.21
N ALA A 89 4.93 -15.34 -12.36
CA ALA A 89 5.16 -14.34 -13.41
C ALA A 89 4.97 -14.93 -14.81
N ASP A 90 5.30 -16.22 -14.99
CA ASP A 90 5.10 -16.95 -16.24
C ASP A 90 3.62 -17.03 -16.66
N ASP A 91 2.69 -17.01 -15.71
CA ASP A 91 1.25 -17.04 -16.01
C ASP A 91 0.81 -15.88 -16.91
N VAL A 92 1.54 -14.77 -16.87
CA VAL A 92 1.25 -13.56 -17.65
C VAL A 92 2.39 -13.15 -18.58
N GLY A 93 3.42 -14.01 -18.74
CA GLY A 93 4.57 -13.74 -19.60
C GLY A 93 5.46 -12.61 -19.07
N ALA A 94 5.49 -12.39 -17.76
CA ALA A 94 6.33 -11.39 -17.11
C ALA A 94 7.57 -12.05 -16.47
N THR A 95 8.59 -11.25 -16.16
CA THR A 95 9.78 -11.72 -15.43
C THR A 95 9.57 -11.72 -13.92
N GLU A 96 8.63 -10.89 -13.43
CA GLU A 96 8.29 -10.76 -12.02
C GLU A 96 6.84 -10.28 -11.85
N LEU A 97 6.21 -10.62 -10.74
CA LEU A 97 4.91 -10.10 -10.32
C LEU A 97 5.03 -8.74 -9.65
N GLY A 98 6.23 -8.43 -9.18
CA GLY A 98 6.59 -7.23 -8.48
C GLY A 98 7.90 -7.37 -7.75
N ALA A 99 8.19 -6.49 -6.83
CA ALA A 99 9.37 -6.59 -5.97
C ALA A 99 9.13 -5.91 -4.63
N ALA A 100 9.83 -6.40 -3.61
CA ALA A 100 9.87 -5.76 -2.30
C ALA A 100 11.11 -4.86 -2.17
N THR A 101 10.98 -3.80 -1.38
CA THR A 101 12.06 -2.87 -1.05
C THR A 101 11.85 -2.25 0.33
N PRO A 102 12.91 -1.88 1.07
CA PRO A 102 12.76 -1.10 2.29
C PRO A 102 12.06 0.24 2.03
N TYR A 103 11.21 0.68 2.95
CA TYR A 103 10.55 1.99 2.85
C TYR A 103 11.54 3.16 2.69
N PRO A 104 12.68 3.20 3.41
CA PRO A 104 13.67 4.27 3.21
C PRO A 104 14.17 4.36 1.76
N SER A 105 14.40 3.22 1.12
CA SER A 105 14.91 3.17 -0.26
C SER A 105 13.94 3.80 -1.26
N ILE A 106 12.66 3.44 -1.19
CA ILE A 106 11.65 4.03 -2.07
C ILE A 106 11.41 5.52 -1.76
N LYS A 107 11.46 5.91 -0.48
CA LYS A 107 11.31 7.32 -0.09
C LYS A 107 12.47 8.16 -0.60
N THR A 108 13.72 7.70 -0.43
CA THR A 108 14.91 8.37 -0.95
C THR A 108 14.87 8.50 -2.48
N ALA A 109 14.48 7.44 -3.18
CA ALA A 109 14.33 7.47 -4.63
C ALA A 109 13.29 8.50 -5.10
N LEU A 110 12.16 8.60 -4.40
CA LEU A 110 11.13 9.61 -4.66
C LEU A 110 11.62 11.03 -4.37
N ASP A 111 12.31 11.25 -3.25
CA ASP A 111 12.89 12.55 -2.91
C ASP A 111 13.90 13.03 -3.96
N ASN A 112 14.75 12.12 -4.44
CA ASN A 112 15.70 12.42 -5.50
C ASN A 112 14.98 12.81 -6.81
N ALA A 113 13.92 12.08 -7.19
CA ALA A 113 13.13 12.39 -8.37
C ALA A 113 12.38 13.74 -8.25
N ILE A 114 11.83 14.06 -7.08
CA ILE A 114 11.19 15.36 -6.78
C ILE A 114 12.21 16.49 -6.94
N HIS A 115 13.41 16.32 -6.38
CA HIS A 115 14.49 17.31 -6.49
C HIS A 115 14.91 17.50 -7.96
N ALA A 116 15.13 16.41 -8.69
CA ALA A 116 15.48 16.46 -10.11
C ALA A 116 14.38 17.10 -10.97
N ALA A 117 13.12 16.93 -10.60
CA ALA A 117 11.98 17.56 -11.26
C ALA A 117 11.76 19.03 -10.84
N ASN A 118 12.58 19.60 -9.95
CA ASN A 118 12.41 20.95 -9.40
C ASN A 118 11.00 21.19 -8.83
N ILE A 119 10.46 20.22 -8.09
CA ILE A 119 9.20 20.36 -7.35
C ILE A 119 9.54 20.84 -5.93
N HIS A 120 8.88 21.89 -5.48
CA HIS A 120 9.13 22.46 -4.16
C HIS A 120 8.47 21.63 -3.06
N ILE A 121 9.22 21.28 -2.00
CA ILE A 121 8.70 20.71 -0.76
C ILE A 121 8.82 21.75 0.36
N LEU A 122 7.72 22.09 0.99
CA LEU A 122 7.67 22.91 2.18
C LEU A 122 7.65 21.97 3.41
N TYR A 123 8.81 21.81 4.03
CA TYR A 123 8.97 20.99 5.25
C TYR A 123 8.53 21.76 6.50
N GLY A 124 8.01 21.05 7.52
CA GLY A 124 7.45 21.64 8.73
C GLY A 124 6.09 22.32 8.49
N ALA A 125 5.50 22.12 7.31
CA ALA A 125 4.23 22.69 6.91
C ALA A 125 3.06 21.75 7.27
N LYS A 126 2.74 21.67 8.54
CA LYS A 126 1.64 20.82 9.02
C LYS A 126 0.30 21.48 8.73
N ALA A 127 -0.48 20.87 7.86
CA ALA A 127 -1.85 21.28 7.59
C ALA A 127 -2.76 20.89 8.77
N LEU A 128 -3.63 21.80 9.18
CA LEU A 128 -4.64 21.59 10.22
C LEU A 128 -6.05 21.46 9.65
N ARG A 129 -6.31 22.16 8.54
CA ARG A 129 -7.62 22.18 7.89
C ARG A 129 -7.48 22.53 6.42
N VAL A 130 -8.36 21.97 5.61
CA VAL A 130 -8.52 22.32 4.20
C VAL A 130 -10.00 22.62 3.95
N GLU A 131 -10.30 23.72 3.32
CA GLU A 131 -11.66 24.16 3.06
C GLU A 131 -11.85 24.66 1.63
N HIS A 132 -13.09 24.61 1.16
CA HIS A 132 -13.49 25.21 -0.10
C HIS A 132 -13.75 26.69 0.06
N VAL A 133 -13.22 27.49 -0.85
CA VAL A 133 -13.53 28.92 -0.96
C VAL A 133 -13.85 29.19 -2.43
N ALA A 134 -15.11 29.24 -2.76
CA ALA A 134 -15.60 29.33 -4.16
C ALA A 134 -15.06 28.21 -5.04
N ARG A 135 -14.20 28.49 -6.04
CA ARG A 135 -13.63 27.52 -6.98
C ARG A 135 -12.22 27.04 -6.59
N HIS A 136 -11.74 27.45 -5.42
CA HIS A 136 -10.40 27.15 -4.92
C HIS A 136 -10.47 26.38 -3.61
N ALA A 137 -9.33 25.89 -3.17
CA ALA A 137 -9.17 25.37 -1.83
C ALA A 137 -8.14 26.20 -1.05
N VAL A 138 -8.33 26.30 0.27
CA VAL A 138 -7.40 26.96 1.20
C VAL A 138 -6.93 25.94 2.22
N VAL A 139 -5.61 25.84 2.36
CA VAL A 139 -4.94 24.99 3.37
C VAL A 139 -4.50 25.90 4.51
N HIS A 140 -4.97 25.64 5.73
CA HIS A 140 -4.56 26.32 6.95
C HIS A 140 -3.43 25.53 7.62
N LEU A 141 -2.29 26.16 7.82
CA LEU A 141 -1.12 25.54 8.46
C LEU A 141 -1.10 25.80 9.98
N GLU A 142 -0.41 24.96 10.70
CA GLU A 142 -0.17 25.11 12.16
C GLU A 142 0.58 26.41 12.49
N SER A 143 1.39 26.94 11.55
CA SER A 143 2.04 28.25 11.66
C SER A 143 1.08 29.45 11.67
N GLY A 144 -0.19 29.24 11.34
CA GLY A 144 -1.18 30.29 11.09
C GLY A 144 -1.20 30.77 9.64
N GLU A 145 -0.29 30.35 8.79
CA GLU A 145 -0.28 30.70 7.37
C GLU A 145 -1.43 30.00 6.63
N GLN A 146 -1.98 30.68 5.62
CA GLN A 146 -3.00 30.17 4.73
C GLN A 146 -2.48 30.11 3.31
N LEU A 147 -2.55 28.92 2.70
CA LEU A 147 -2.11 28.68 1.34
C LEU A 147 -3.31 28.41 0.42
N ARG A 148 -3.52 29.29 -0.54
CA ARG A 148 -4.56 29.13 -1.57
C ARG A 148 -4.02 28.32 -2.73
N ALA A 149 -4.85 27.40 -3.25
CA ALA A 149 -4.56 26.58 -4.43
C ALA A 149 -5.82 26.39 -5.30
N ASP A 150 -5.58 26.12 -6.57
CA ASP A 150 -6.65 25.73 -7.49
C ASP A 150 -7.10 24.29 -7.24
N CYS A 151 -6.16 23.41 -6.86
CA CYS A 151 -6.44 22.03 -6.49
C CYS A 151 -5.60 21.60 -5.29
N VAL A 152 -6.20 20.87 -4.34
CA VAL A 152 -5.51 20.25 -3.19
C VAL A 152 -5.64 18.75 -3.26
N VAL A 153 -4.50 18.07 -3.23
CA VAL A 153 -4.37 16.61 -3.19
C VAL A 153 -3.98 16.20 -1.78
N LEU A 154 -4.85 15.50 -1.06
CA LEU A 154 -4.58 14.97 0.28
C LEU A 154 -3.92 13.61 0.16
N ALA A 155 -2.72 13.46 0.68
CA ALA A 155 -1.92 12.24 0.73
C ALA A 155 -1.16 12.12 2.08
N ASP A 156 -1.70 12.74 3.13
CA ASP A 156 -1.11 12.91 4.47
C ASP A 156 -1.25 11.67 5.37
N GLY A 157 -1.73 10.57 4.82
CA GLY A 157 -1.76 9.28 5.49
C GLY A 157 -3.08 8.96 6.20
N ALA A 158 -3.02 8.02 7.14
CA ALA A 158 -4.22 7.38 7.72
C ALA A 158 -4.92 8.23 8.80
N GLY A 159 -4.38 9.40 9.14
CA GLY A 159 -4.90 10.27 10.20
C GLY A 159 -5.63 11.51 9.68
N SER A 160 -5.88 11.61 8.37
CA SER A 160 -6.42 12.79 7.76
C SER A 160 -7.85 13.11 8.21
N ASP A 161 -8.02 14.21 8.92
CA ASP A 161 -9.31 14.82 9.28
C ASP A 161 -9.36 16.28 8.79
N LEU A 162 -8.64 16.58 7.70
CA LEU A 162 -8.40 17.92 7.22
C LEU A 162 -9.61 18.58 6.57
N VAL A 163 -10.59 17.78 6.10
CA VAL A 163 -11.76 18.27 5.36
C VAL A 163 -13.05 17.85 6.07
N ASN A 164 -13.80 18.81 6.55
CA ASN A 164 -15.05 18.55 7.30
C ASN A 164 -16.13 17.82 6.46
N ASP A 165 -16.14 18.05 5.14
CA ASP A 165 -17.11 17.40 4.23
C ASP A 165 -16.78 15.93 3.93
N PHE A 166 -15.59 15.47 4.32
CA PHE A 166 -15.15 14.09 4.12
C PHE A 166 -15.51 13.24 5.35
N LYS A 167 -16.55 12.44 5.20
CA LYS A 167 -16.93 11.49 6.26
C LYS A 167 -15.94 10.35 6.30
N ARG A 168 -15.34 10.14 7.46
CA ARG A 168 -14.42 9.05 7.72
C ARG A 168 -15.18 7.89 8.34
N LEU A 169 -15.11 6.74 7.69
CA LEU A 169 -15.63 5.47 8.19
C LEU A 169 -14.44 4.62 8.64
N GLU A 170 -14.43 4.24 9.91
CA GLU A 170 -13.42 3.35 10.47
C GLU A 170 -14.05 2.07 11.02
N ARG A 171 -13.35 0.97 10.80
CA ARG A 171 -13.68 -0.31 11.41
C ARG A 171 -12.41 -0.97 11.93
N ASP A 172 -12.31 -1.08 13.24
CA ASP A 172 -11.26 -1.87 13.88
C ASP A 172 -11.52 -3.36 13.62
N SER A 173 -10.51 -4.07 13.11
CA SER A 173 -10.61 -5.51 12.90
C SER A 173 -10.50 -6.32 14.21
N GLY A 174 -10.05 -5.69 15.30
CA GLY A 174 -9.67 -6.39 16.54
C GLY A 174 -8.31 -7.13 16.41
N GLN A 175 -7.62 -6.97 15.29
CA GLN A 175 -6.34 -7.63 15.02
C GLN A 175 -5.18 -6.63 15.02
N MET A 176 -3.98 -7.17 15.24
CA MET A 176 -2.69 -6.50 15.07
C MET A 176 -1.86 -7.22 14.01
N ALA A 177 -1.08 -6.50 13.23
CA ALA A 177 0.01 -7.09 12.46
C ALA A 177 1.26 -7.17 13.35
N VAL A 178 1.72 -8.37 13.67
CA VAL A 178 3.03 -8.61 14.27
C VAL A 178 4.05 -8.69 13.14
N ILE A 179 5.12 -7.88 13.22
CA ILE A 179 6.14 -7.78 12.18
C ILE A 179 7.50 -8.07 12.79
N THR A 180 8.25 -8.93 12.11
CA THR A 180 9.66 -9.20 12.41
C THR A 180 10.39 -9.59 11.12
N ARG A 181 11.69 -9.90 11.24
CA ARG A 181 12.49 -10.47 10.14
C ARG A 181 12.95 -11.87 10.52
N VAL A 182 13.08 -12.72 9.52
CA VAL A 182 13.57 -14.09 9.68
C VAL A 182 14.58 -14.43 8.59
N SER A 183 15.58 -15.23 8.99
CA SER A 183 16.51 -15.90 8.08
C SER A 183 16.11 -17.38 7.99
N PRO A 184 15.76 -17.90 6.81
CA PRO A 184 15.38 -19.28 6.61
C PRO A 184 16.60 -20.17 6.38
N ALA A 185 16.59 -21.41 6.89
CA ALA A 185 17.62 -22.39 6.64
C ALA A 185 17.68 -22.88 5.17
N LYS A 186 16.55 -22.81 4.46
CA LYS A 186 16.42 -23.15 3.04
C LYS A 186 15.75 -21.99 2.29
N PRO A 187 16.50 -20.91 1.97
CA PRO A 187 15.93 -19.74 1.31
C PRO A 187 15.37 -20.08 -0.07
N ARG A 188 14.25 -19.45 -0.42
CA ARG A 188 13.60 -19.53 -1.74
C ARG A 188 13.50 -18.14 -2.36
N PRO A 189 14.60 -17.64 -2.99
CA PRO A 189 14.61 -16.33 -3.60
C PRO A 189 13.49 -16.17 -4.63
N GLY A 190 12.91 -14.96 -4.69
CA GLY A 190 11.83 -14.65 -5.63
C GLY A 190 10.46 -15.17 -5.22
N VAL A 191 10.31 -15.83 -4.07
CA VAL A 191 9.02 -16.36 -3.60
C VAL A 191 8.51 -15.57 -2.40
N ALA A 192 7.29 -15.04 -2.51
CA ALA A 192 6.51 -14.55 -1.40
C ALA A 192 5.47 -15.59 -0.98
N PHE A 193 5.12 -15.61 0.30
CA PHE A 193 4.16 -16.56 0.85
C PHE A 193 3.03 -15.84 1.55
N GLU A 194 1.82 -16.34 1.35
CA GLU A 194 0.63 -15.98 2.12
C GLU A 194 0.04 -17.26 2.69
N ARG A 195 0.13 -17.43 4.00
CA ARG A 195 -0.38 -18.64 4.67
C ARG A 195 -1.49 -18.28 5.64
N PHE A 196 -2.66 -18.80 5.38
CA PHE A 196 -3.80 -18.64 6.27
C PHE A 196 -3.68 -19.58 7.46
N THR A 197 -3.77 -19.01 8.66
CA THR A 197 -3.70 -19.72 9.94
C THR A 197 -4.95 -19.42 10.76
N ALA A 198 -5.24 -20.21 11.77
CA ALA A 198 -6.29 -19.87 12.74
C ALA A 198 -5.95 -18.52 13.42
N GLY A 199 -6.87 -17.57 13.34
CA GLY A 199 -6.73 -16.23 13.89
C GLY A 199 -5.97 -15.23 13.02
N GLY A 200 -5.67 -15.55 11.75
CA GLY A 200 -5.18 -14.57 10.77
C GLY A 200 -4.15 -15.08 9.78
N ALA A 201 -3.82 -14.24 8.80
CA ALA A 201 -2.85 -14.53 7.74
C ALA A 201 -1.41 -14.30 8.21
N LEU A 202 -0.51 -15.15 7.75
CA LEU A 202 0.93 -15.07 7.92
C LEU A 202 1.58 -14.89 6.54
N ALA A 203 2.10 -13.70 6.27
CA ALA A 203 2.84 -13.40 5.05
C ALA A 203 4.35 -13.42 5.30
N LEU A 204 5.10 -13.99 4.36
CA LEU A 204 6.55 -13.87 4.27
C LEU A 204 6.90 -13.16 2.97
N VAL A 205 7.48 -11.97 3.07
CA VAL A 205 7.86 -11.12 1.94
C VAL A 205 9.38 -11.09 1.82
N PRO A 206 9.97 -11.46 0.66
CA PRO A 206 11.43 -11.51 0.51
C PRO A 206 12.06 -10.13 0.68
N ARG A 207 13.31 -10.12 1.11
CA ARG A 207 14.20 -8.96 1.22
C ARG A 207 15.44 -9.19 0.35
N ALA A 208 16.12 -8.11 -0.01
CA ALA A 208 17.33 -8.18 -0.84
C ALA A 208 18.52 -8.87 -0.14
N ASP A 209 18.54 -8.86 1.19
CA ASP A 209 19.55 -9.48 2.06
C ASP A 209 19.36 -11.00 2.32
N LYS A 210 18.51 -11.66 1.53
CA LYS A 210 18.13 -13.08 1.69
C LYS A 210 17.38 -13.39 2.99
N GLU A 211 16.86 -12.38 3.66
CA GLU A 211 15.91 -12.49 4.75
C GLU A 211 14.46 -12.37 4.22
N TRP A 212 13.51 -12.64 5.09
CA TRP A 212 12.09 -12.41 4.84
C TRP A 212 11.47 -11.56 5.94
N THR A 213 10.64 -10.60 5.55
CA THR A 213 9.78 -9.90 6.49
C THR A 213 8.57 -10.78 6.76
N VAL A 214 8.36 -11.11 8.02
CA VAL A 214 7.14 -11.75 8.53
C VAL A 214 6.12 -10.66 8.82
N ILE A 215 4.90 -10.83 8.34
CA ILE A 215 3.73 -9.99 8.69
C ILE A 215 2.64 -10.97 9.12
N TRP A 216 2.36 -11.04 10.43
CA TRP A 216 1.42 -11.99 10.97
C TRP A 216 0.23 -11.28 11.61
N ALA A 217 -0.94 -11.37 10.99
CA ALA A 217 -2.18 -10.86 11.55
C ALA A 217 -2.64 -11.75 12.71
N ARG A 218 -2.85 -11.15 13.89
CA ARG A 218 -3.27 -11.87 15.10
C ARG A 218 -4.29 -11.06 15.90
N PRO A 219 -5.22 -11.69 16.60
CA PRO A 219 -6.04 -11.03 17.63
C PRO A 219 -5.18 -10.23 18.60
N ARG A 220 -5.65 -9.09 19.10
CA ARG A 220 -4.85 -8.19 19.96
C ARG A 220 -4.20 -8.89 21.14
N ALA A 221 -4.93 -9.74 21.85
CA ALA A 221 -4.41 -10.46 23.00
C ALA A 221 -3.25 -11.39 22.62
N GLU A 222 -3.39 -12.12 21.51
CA GLU A 222 -2.36 -12.99 20.97
C GLU A 222 -1.13 -12.20 20.48
N ALA A 223 -1.32 -11.10 19.77
CA ALA A 223 -0.23 -10.24 19.37
C ALA A 223 0.55 -9.69 20.59
N GLY A 224 -0.17 -9.28 21.65
CA GLY A 224 0.44 -8.87 22.91
C GLY A 224 1.27 -9.99 23.55
N ARG A 225 0.78 -11.23 23.57
CA ARG A 225 1.52 -12.41 24.05
C ARG A 225 2.79 -12.64 23.22
N LEU A 226 2.68 -12.67 21.89
CA LEU A 226 3.80 -12.92 20.99
C LEU A 226 4.93 -11.89 21.16
N LEU A 227 4.61 -10.63 21.41
CA LEU A 227 5.61 -9.57 21.65
C LEU A 227 6.36 -9.68 22.97
N GLN A 228 5.87 -10.48 23.91
CA GLN A 228 6.54 -10.73 25.20
C GLN A 228 7.45 -11.97 25.15
N LEU A 229 7.37 -12.77 24.09
CA LEU A 229 8.22 -13.95 23.93
C LEU A 229 9.66 -13.56 23.62
N ASP A 230 10.61 -14.38 24.07
CA ASP A 230 11.97 -14.31 23.57
C ASP A 230 12.06 -14.72 22.11
N GLN A 231 13.18 -14.42 21.45
CA GLN A 231 13.34 -14.66 20.02
C GLN A 231 13.27 -16.14 19.63
N ALA A 232 13.76 -17.05 20.47
CA ALA A 232 13.75 -18.48 20.21
C ALA A 232 12.31 -19.02 20.23
N THR A 233 11.58 -18.72 21.30
CA THR A 233 10.17 -19.13 21.46
C THR A 233 9.27 -18.52 20.36
N LEU A 234 9.49 -17.25 19.99
CA LEU A 234 8.75 -16.63 18.89
C LEU A 234 9.12 -17.26 17.53
N SER A 235 10.40 -17.66 17.33
CA SER A 235 10.78 -18.41 16.12
C SER A 235 10.04 -19.75 16.04
N ASP A 236 9.90 -20.47 17.14
CA ASP A 236 9.18 -21.74 17.20
C ASP A 236 7.69 -21.56 16.87
N GLU A 237 7.05 -20.51 17.38
CA GLU A 237 5.65 -20.16 17.06
C GLU A 237 5.48 -19.86 15.56
N ILE A 238 6.41 -19.09 14.97
CA ILE A 238 6.38 -18.77 13.53
C ILE A 238 6.61 -20.03 12.70
N ASN A 239 7.60 -20.87 13.06
CA ASN A 239 7.88 -22.14 12.39
C ASN A 239 6.67 -23.08 12.47
N ALA A 240 6.04 -23.19 13.63
CA ALA A 240 4.84 -23.99 13.80
C ALA A 240 3.67 -23.50 12.95
N ALA A 241 3.54 -22.17 12.79
CA ALA A 241 2.49 -21.55 11.96
C ALA A 241 2.79 -21.68 10.46
N PHE A 242 4.03 -21.45 10.03
CA PHE A 242 4.44 -21.44 8.64
C PHE A 242 4.64 -22.85 8.08
N GLY A 243 5.27 -23.74 8.85
CA GLY A 243 5.63 -25.10 8.39
C GLY A 243 7.00 -25.19 7.72
N PRO A 244 7.39 -26.38 7.22
CA PRO A 244 8.78 -26.70 6.88
C PRO A 244 9.27 -26.21 5.50
N ASN A 245 8.46 -25.49 4.72
CA ASN A 245 8.73 -25.16 3.31
C ASN A 245 10.05 -24.41 3.06
N MET A 246 10.57 -23.69 4.05
CA MET A 246 11.83 -22.95 3.99
C MET A 246 12.86 -23.44 5.04
N GLY A 247 12.63 -24.62 5.63
CA GLY A 247 13.41 -25.09 6.77
C GLY A 247 13.12 -24.26 8.02
N ALA A 248 14.02 -24.27 8.99
CA ALA A 248 13.89 -23.45 10.19
C ALA A 248 13.98 -21.96 9.86
N LEU A 249 13.06 -21.18 10.40
CA LEU A 249 13.04 -19.72 10.32
C LEU A 249 13.59 -19.19 11.65
N THR A 250 14.68 -18.45 11.60
CA THR A 250 15.31 -17.84 12.78
C THR A 250 15.06 -16.34 12.76
N ILE A 251 14.54 -15.77 13.86
CA ILE A 251 14.31 -14.33 13.99
C ILE A 251 15.63 -13.57 14.01
N THR A 252 15.71 -12.51 13.21
CA THR A 252 16.88 -11.63 13.07
C THR A 252 16.63 -10.19 13.51
N ALA A 253 15.37 -9.82 13.82
CA ALA A 253 15.01 -8.50 14.31
C ALA A 253 13.92 -8.56 15.37
N LYS A 254 13.93 -7.58 16.27
CA LYS A 254 12.89 -7.44 17.30
C LYS A 254 11.50 -7.32 16.66
N ALA A 255 10.54 -8.07 17.17
CA ALA A 255 9.16 -7.97 16.73
C ALA A 255 8.51 -6.66 17.18
N THR A 256 7.71 -6.11 16.29
CA THR A 256 6.86 -4.93 16.53
C THR A 256 5.44 -5.22 16.10
N SER A 257 4.48 -4.39 16.50
CA SER A 257 3.10 -4.54 16.00
C SER A 257 2.42 -3.21 15.74
N TYR A 258 1.40 -3.25 14.90
CA TYR A 258 0.47 -2.13 14.70
C TYR A 258 -0.97 -2.61 14.48
N PRO A 259 -1.97 -1.78 14.83
CA PRO A 259 -3.38 -2.16 14.70
C PRO A 259 -3.81 -2.25 13.24
N LEU A 260 -4.66 -3.23 12.94
CA LEU A 260 -5.27 -3.42 11.64
C LEU A 260 -6.65 -2.77 11.61
N VAL A 261 -6.69 -1.55 11.08
CA VAL A 261 -7.90 -0.72 11.02
C VAL A 261 -8.27 -0.45 9.57
N TRP A 262 -9.50 -0.75 9.22
CA TRP A 262 -10.08 -0.36 7.93
C TRP A 262 -10.52 1.10 8.01
N ARG A 263 -10.13 1.88 7.02
CA ARG A 263 -10.49 3.30 6.94
C ARG A 263 -10.96 3.64 5.54
N PHE A 264 -12.02 4.44 5.47
CA PHE A 264 -12.53 4.96 4.22
C PHE A 264 -12.98 6.39 4.40
N VAL A 265 -12.72 7.20 3.41
CA VAL A 265 -13.19 8.58 3.32
C VAL A 265 -14.21 8.66 2.19
N GLU A 266 -15.38 9.25 2.49
CA GLU A 266 -16.47 9.43 1.52
C GLU A 266 -17.11 10.82 1.71
N PRO A 267 -17.28 11.61 0.64
CA PRO A 267 -16.73 11.40 -0.70
C PRO A 267 -15.19 11.52 -0.69
N ARG A 268 -14.49 10.86 -1.62
CA ARG A 268 -13.04 10.99 -1.74
C ARG A 268 -12.59 12.22 -2.53
N ALA A 269 -13.52 12.92 -3.18
CA ALA A 269 -13.31 14.18 -3.88
C ALA A 269 -14.53 15.08 -3.70
N SER A 270 -14.28 16.37 -3.46
CA SER A 270 -15.30 17.41 -3.33
C SER A 270 -14.71 18.73 -3.82
N GLY A 271 -15.38 19.37 -4.79
CA GLY A 271 -14.91 20.61 -5.40
C GLY A 271 -13.47 20.54 -5.90
N ALA A 272 -12.57 21.31 -5.30
CA ALA A 272 -11.15 21.40 -5.63
C ALA A 272 -10.24 20.49 -4.76
N ILE A 273 -10.81 19.55 -3.99
CA ILE A 273 -10.08 18.73 -3.03
C ILE A 273 -10.27 17.25 -3.37
N VAL A 274 -9.18 16.46 -3.34
CA VAL A 274 -9.19 15.01 -3.54
C VAL A 274 -8.28 14.30 -2.57
N ALA A 275 -8.71 13.13 -2.05
CA ALA A 275 -7.90 12.27 -1.19
C ALA A 275 -7.36 11.06 -1.97
N LEU A 276 -6.08 10.72 -1.74
CA LEU A 276 -5.36 9.60 -2.35
C LEU A 276 -4.73 8.69 -1.28
N GLY A 277 -4.49 7.45 -1.65
CA GLY A 277 -3.79 6.50 -0.79
C GLY A 277 -4.44 6.36 0.59
N ASN A 278 -3.63 6.35 1.66
CA ASN A 278 -4.14 6.17 3.01
C ASN A 278 -5.00 7.33 3.53
N ALA A 279 -4.91 8.52 2.94
CA ALA A 279 -5.83 9.63 3.23
C ALA A 279 -7.26 9.33 2.72
N ALA A 280 -7.39 8.57 1.63
CA ALA A 280 -8.68 8.13 1.09
C ALA A 280 -9.14 6.79 1.65
N GLN A 281 -8.20 5.87 1.91
CA GLN A 281 -8.50 4.48 2.28
C GLN A 281 -7.32 3.78 2.96
N GLY A 282 -7.54 3.20 4.13
CA GLY A 282 -6.63 2.28 4.79
C GLY A 282 -7.12 0.85 4.60
N LEU A 283 -6.31 0.00 3.97
CA LEU A 283 -6.62 -1.41 3.75
C LEU A 283 -5.91 -2.30 4.77
N HIS A 284 -6.47 -3.47 5.02
CA HIS A 284 -5.78 -4.53 5.74
C HIS A 284 -4.49 -4.90 4.97
N PRO A 285 -3.34 -5.14 5.62
CA PRO A 285 -2.06 -5.40 4.96
C PRO A 285 -2.00 -6.72 4.18
N ALA A 286 -3.02 -7.58 4.29
CA ALA A 286 -3.11 -8.78 3.47
C ALA A 286 -2.95 -8.41 1.98
N ALA A 287 -2.07 -9.13 1.30
CA ALA A 287 -1.70 -8.92 -0.10
C ALA A 287 -1.00 -7.57 -0.42
N ALA A 288 -0.46 -6.85 0.56
CA ALA A 288 0.35 -5.63 0.37
C ALA A 288 -0.26 -4.56 -0.58
N GLN A 289 -1.58 -4.39 -0.60
CA GLN A 289 -2.30 -3.59 -1.60
C GLN A 289 -2.35 -2.08 -1.31
N GLY A 290 -2.11 -1.63 -0.07
CA GLY A 290 -2.34 -0.24 0.33
C GLY A 290 -1.56 0.79 -0.49
N LEU A 291 -0.23 0.64 -0.58
CA LEU A 291 0.62 1.57 -1.35
C LEU A 291 0.39 1.40 -2.85
N ASN A 292 0.22 0.17 -3.35
CA ASN A 292 -0.06 -0.09 -4.76
C ASN A 292 -1.33 0.64 -5.23
N LEU A 293 -2.39 0.61 -4.42
CA LEU A 293 -3.63 1.32 -4.71
C LEU A 293 -3.43 2.85 -4.71
N GLY A 294 -2.64 3.38 -3.75
CA GLY A 294 -2.32 4.80 -3.70
C GLY A 294 -1.49 5.28 -4.90
N LEU A 295 -0.53 4.50 -5.37
CA LEU A 295 0.26 4.81 -6.57
C LEU A 295 -0.62 4.79 -7.83
N ARG A 296 -1.55 3.84 -7.93
CA ARG A 296 -2.53 3.80 -9.01
C ARG A 296 -3.49 5.01 -8.96
N ASP A 297 -3.91 5.42 -7.76
CA ASP A 297 -4.68 6.66 -7.58
C ASP A 297 -3.91 7.86 -8.14
N ALA A 298 -2.62 7.98 -7.83
CA ALA A 298 -1.75 9.06 -8.32
C ALA A 298 -1.61 9.04 -9.86
N GLN A 299 -1.41 7.86 -10.44
CA GLN A 299 -1.33 7.68 -11.90
C GLN A 299 -2.65 8.08 -12.58
N ASP A 300 -3.78 7.54 -12.12
CA ASP A 300 -5.10 7.80 -12.70
C ASP A 300 -5.50 9.27 -12.59
N LEU A 301 -5.18 9.93 -11.46
CA LEU A 301 -5.44 11.34 -11.26
C LEU A 301 -4.70 12.19 -12.29
N ALA A 302 -3.39 11.97 -12.45
CA ALA A 302 -2.57 12.71 -13.41
C ALA A 302 -3.01 12.45 -14.85
N GLU A 303 -3.39 11.21 -15.18
CA GLU A 303 -3.92 10.84 -16.49
C GLU A 303 -5.23 11.56 -16.82
N LEU A 304 -6.17 11.59 -15.89
CA LEU A 304 -7.45 12.27 -16.09
C LEU A 304 -7.27 13.77 -16.29
N PHE A 305 -6.38 14.41 -15.53
CA PHE A 305 -6.07 15.83 -15.75
C PHE A 305 -5.41 16.08 -17.11
N SER A 306 -4.48 15.22 -17.54
CA SER A 306 -3.83 15.39 -18.86
C SER A 306 -4.79 15.24 -20.04
N HIS A 307 -5.90 14.53 -19.86
CA HIS A 307 -6.95 14.36 -20.89
C HIS A 307 -8.11 15.37 -20.78
N ALA A 308 -8.12 16.22 -19.76
CA ALA A 308 -9.21 17.17 -19.55
C ALA A 308 -9.16 18.41 -20.47
N GLY A 309 -8.17 18.48 -21.38
CA GLY A 309 -7.92 19.67 -22.20
C GLY A 309 -7.23 20.77 -21.40
N ASP A 310 -7.62 22.03 -21.64
CA ASP A 310 -7.09 23.15 -20.86
C ASP A 310 -7.44 22.99 -19.39
N CYS A 311 -6.43 22.67 -18.59
CA CYS A 311 -6.57 22.54 -17.16
C CYS A 311 -6.76 23.94 -16.57
N ASN A 312 -7.99 24.28 -16.17
CA ASN A 312 -8.38 25.55 -15.56
C ASN A 312 -9.27 25.30 -14.34
N THR A 313 -9.61 26.34 -13.61
CA THR A 313 -10.40 26.22 -12.37
C THR A 313 -11.82 25.66 -12.61
N GLU A 314 -12.34 25.70 -13.83
CA GLU A 314 -13.67 25.16 -14.17
C GLU A 314 -13.62 23.65 -14.44
N THR A 315 -12.48 23.13 -14.92
CA THR A 315 -12.30 21.73 -15.25
C THR A 315 -11.89 20.87 -14.04
N ILE A 316 -11.41 21.47 -12.93
CA ILE A 316 -10.94 20.73 -11.74
C ILE A 316 -12.03 19.89 -11.11
N ALA A 317 -13.13 20.48 -10.67
CA ALA A 317 -14.18 19.77 -9.95
C ALA A 317 -14.82 18.65 -10.81
N PRO A 318 -15.13 18.84 -12.12
CA PRO A 318 -15.59 17.76 -12.99
C PRO A 318 -14.56 16.64 -13.15
N THR A 319 -13.26 16.95 -13.27
CA THR A 319 -12.18 15.96 -13.38
C THR A 319 -12.05 15.13 -12.10
N LEU A 320 -12.09 15.77 -10.92
CA LEU A 320 -12.07 15.08 -9.64
C LEU A 320 -13.31 14.20 -9.42
N ALA A 321 -14.49 14.65 -9.85
CA ALA A 321 -15.70 13.83 -9.81
C ALA A 321 -15.60 12.61 -10.76
N LYS A 322 -15.00 12.77 -11.94
CA LYS A 322 -14.70 11.66 -12.86
C LYS A 322 -13.71 10.69 -12.26
N PHE A 323 -12.66 11.19 -11.60
CA PHE A 323 -11.69 10.38 -10.86
C PHE A 323 -12.37 9.54 -9.77
N ALA A 324 -13.18 10.16 -8.92
CA ALA A 324 -13.89 9.46 -7.85
C ALA A 324 -14.79 8.34 -8.40
N ARG A 325 -15.50 8.57 -9.50
CA ARG A 325 -16.33 7.55 -10.16
C ARG A 325 -15.50 6.43 -10.79
N LYS A 326 -14.40 6.74 -11.49
CA LYS A 326 -13.50 5.75 -12.10
C LYS A 326 -12.91 4.80 -11.03
N ARG A 327 -12.52 5.34 -9.89
CA ARG A 327 -11.84 4.58 -8.83
C ARG A 327 -12.78 3.85 -7.86
N GLY A 328 -14.08 4.18 -7.88
CA GLY A 328 -15.08 3.58 -6.99
C GLY A 328 -15.15 2.05 -7.07
N PRO A 329 -15.39 1.45 -8.26
CA PRO A 329 -15.51 0.00 -8.42
C PRO A 329 -14.22 -0.77 -8.03
N ASP A 330 -13.04 -0.30 -8.45
CA ASP A 330 -11.75 -0.93 -8.09
C ASP A 330 -11.52 -0.91 -6.57
N ARG A 331 -11.86 0.21 -5.92
CA ARG A 331 -11.83 0.35 -4.47
C ARG A 331 -12.72 -0.69 -3.78
N VAL A 332 -14.00 -0.79 -4.20
CA VAL A 332 -14.96 -1.74 -3.62
C VAL A 332 -14.51 -3.19 -3.84
N ALA A 333 -14.03 -3.53 -5.03
CA ALA A 333 -13.53 -4.87 -5.34
C ALA A 333 -12.32 -5.25 -4.45
N ARG A 334 -11.37 -4.33 -4.26
CA ARG A 334 -10.18 -4.59 -3.41
C ARG A 334 -10.51 -4.64 -1.92
N ILE A 335 -11.44 -3.81 -1.45
CA ILE A 335 -11.97 -3.89 -0.09
C ILE A 335 -12.63 -5.26 0.13
N GLY A 336 -13.52 -5.67 -0.80
CA GLY A 336 -14.17 -6.97 -0.76
C GLY A 336 -13.16 -8.12 -0.76
N PHE A 337 -12.17 -8.07 -1.65
CA PHE A 337 -11.12 -9.08 -1.75
C PHE A 337 -10.26 -9.16 -0.48
N THR A 338 -9.72 -8.04 0.00
CA THR A 338 -8.91 -8.02 1.23
C THR A 338 -9.74 -8.35 2.47
N GLY A 339 -11.02 -7.96 2.49
CA GLY A 339 -11.98 -8.36 3.52
C GLY A 339 -12.27 -9.85 3.51
N MET A 340 -12.50 -10.43 2.34
CA MET A 340 -12.66 -11.87 2.18
C MET A 340 -11.41 -12.63 2.66
N LEU A 341 -10.21 -12.15 2.34
CA LEU A 341 -8.96 -12.73 2.83
C LEU A 341 -8.83 -12.57 4.37
N ALA A 342 -9.14 -11.41 4.93
CA ALA A 342 -8.99 -11.16 6.35
C ALA A 342 -10.01 -11.92 7.20
N TYR A 343 -11.30 -11.85 6.84
CA TYR A 343 -12.40 -12.45 7.63
C TYR A 343 -12.78 -13.85 7.16
N GLY A 344 -12.63 -14.15 5.87
CA GLY A 344 -12.94 -15.46 5.31
C GLY A 344 -12.03 -16.56 5.85
N PHE A 345 -10.81 -16.22 6.29
CA PHE A 345 -9.83 -17.15 6.83
C PHE A 345 -9.66 -17.08 8.35
N ASP A 346 -10.36 -16.18 9.04
CA ASP A 346 -10.31 -16.05 10.51
C ASP A 346 -11.05 -17.21 11.22
N ARG A 347 -12.10 -17.74 10.59
CA ARG A 347 -12.88 -18.86 11.13
C ARG A 347 -12.25 -20.18 10.70
N GLY A 348 -11.71 -20.94 11.67
CA GLY A 348 -11.25 -22.31 11.45
C GLY A 348 -12.38 -23.34 11.49
N GLY A 349 -12.07 -24.57 11.04
CA GLY A 349 -12.95 -25.70 11.07
C GLY A 349 -13.32 -26.22 9.67
N TRP A 350 -13.65 -27.51 9.59
CA TRP A 350 -13.85 -28.23 8.33
C TRP A 350 -14.91 -27.60 7.41
N LEU A 351 -15.94 -26.93 7.98
CA LEU A 351 -16.96 -26.21 7.22
C LEU A 351 -16.41 -25.05 6.39
N PHE A 352 -15.28 -24.47 6.78
CA PHE A 352 -14.62 -23.37 6.08
C PHE A 352 -13.34 -23.83 5.36
N ASP A 353 -12.59 -24.74 5.96
CA ASP A 353 -11.28 -25.17 5.46
C ASP A 353 -11.40 -25.98 4.17
N VAL A 354 -12.42 -26.84 4.05
CA VAL A 354 -12.66 -27.64 2.84
C VAL A 354 -13.08 -26.77 1.65
N PRO A 355 -14.10 -25.90 1.73
CA PRO A 355 -14.45 -25.01 0.62
C PRO A 355 -13.29 -24.11 0.16
N ARG A 356 -12.48 -23.60 1.10
CA ARG A 356 -11.29 -22.80 0.77
C ARG A 356 -10.25 -23.61 0.03
N GLY A 357 -9.95 -24.83 0.53
CA GLY A 357 -9.02 -25.74 -0.13
C GLY A 357 -9.46 -26.08 -1.54
N LEU A 358 -10.74 -26.35 -1.74
CA LEU A 358 -11.34 -26.56 -3.07
C LEU A 358 -11.21 -25.29 -3.93
N GLY A 359 -11.47 -24.12 -3.40
CA GLY A 359 -11.33 -22.84 -4.10
C GLY A 359 -9.89 -22.59 -4.58
N LEU A 360 -8.90 -22.73 -3.68
CA LEU A 360 -7.48 -22.59 -4.02
C LEU A 360 -7.08 -23.61 -5.11
N THR A 361 -7.49 -24.87 -4.95
CA THR A 361 -7.20 -25.92 -5.92
C THR A 361 -7.90 -25.66 -7.27
N ALA A 362 -9.14 -25.22 -7.27
CA ALA A 362 -9.86 -24.87 -8.50
C ALA A 362 -9.17 -23.75 -9.27
N VAL A 363 -8.76 -22.66 -8.60
CA VAL A 363 -8.00 -21.58 -9.23
C VAL A 363 -6.65 -22.10 -9.76
N GLN A 364 -5.97 -22.97 -9.00
CA GLN A 364 -4.71 -23.59 -9.44
C GLN A 364 -4.88 -24.42 -10.70
N MET A 365 -5.99 -25.18 -10.82
CA MET A 365 -6.26 -26.08 -11.94
C MET A 365 -6.86 -25.39 -13.17
N LEU A 366 -7.30 -24.13 -13.04
CA LEU A 366 -7.93 -23.36 -14.11
C LEU A 366 -7.00 -22.23 -14.60
N PRO A 367 -6.11 -22.47 -15.59
CA PRO A 367 -5.14 -21.47 -16.05
C PRO A 367 -5.73 -20.13 -16.46
N PRO A 368 -6.91 -20.05 -17.11
CA PRO A 368 -7.50 -18.75 -17.43
C PRO A 368 -7.85 -17.92 -16.20
N LEU A 369 -8.42 -18.55 -15.16
CA LEU A 369 -8.78 -17.88 -13.91
C LEU A 369 -7.53 -17.45 -13.13
N ARG A 370 -6.51 -18.30 -13.09
CA ARG A 370 -5.22 -17.99 -12.46
C ARG A 370 -4.54 -16.82 -13.15
N ARG A 371 -4.48 -16.81 -14.49
CA ARG A 371 -3.92 -15.69 -15.28
C ARG A 371 -4.65 -14.38 -15.02
N GLU A 372 -5.97 -14.41 -14.95
CA GLU A 372 -6.78 -13.22 -14.69
C GLU A 372 -6.51 -12.68 -13.27
N LEU A 373 -6.42 -13.56 -12.29
CA LEU A 373 -6.06 -13.18 -10.93
C LEU A 373 -4.66 -12.55 -10.86
N VAL A 374 -3.66 -13.14 -11.54
CA VAL A 374 -2.31 -12.59 -11.63
C VAL A 374 -2.33 -11.22 -12.30
N ARG A 375 -3.04 -11.06 -13.43
CA ARG A 375 -3.17 -9.76 -14.10
C ARG A 375 -3.73 -8.69 -13.16
N HIS A 376 -4.79 -9.03 -12.46
CA HIS A 376 -5.44 -8.10 -11.55
C HIS A 376 -4.57 -7.70 -10.34
N LEU A 377 -3.78 -8.63 -9.81
CA LEU A 377 -2.92 -8.38 -8.64
C LEU A 377 -1.60 -7.71 -9.01
N ALA A 378 -0.96 -8.11 -10.11
CA ALA A 378 0.38 -7.68 -10.48
C ALA A 378 0.41 -6.57 -11.53
N LEU A 379 -0.49 -6.61 -12.52
CA LEU A 379 -0.50 -5.68 -13.65
C LEU A 379 -1.57 -4.59 -13.52
N GLY A 380 -2.54 -4.78 -12.67
CA GLY A 380 -3.49 -3.74 -12.27
C GLY A 380 -4.86 -3.89 -12.80
#